data_5a6ef4bea75609522e68cbdac03780f5
#
_entry.id   5a6ef4bea75609522e68cbdac03780f5
#
_cell.length_a   1.000
_cell.length_b   1.000
_cell.length_c   1.000
_cell.angle_alpha   90.00
_cell.angle_beta   90.00
_cell.angle_gamma   90.00
#
_symmetry.space_group_name_H-M   'P 1'
#
loop_
_entity.id
_entity.type
_entity.pdbx_description
1 polymer ?
#
loop_
_entity_poly.entity_id
_entity_poly.type
_entity_poly.pdbx_seq_one_letter_code
_entity_poly.pdbx_strand_id
1 'polypeptide(L)'
;MMDKMRKDRKINGEGFYLAPTHPEVDAHLQNIITELLQNYRLDGIHFDYIRYHNLGWGMNPTGLKFFLNYTSGMPGLPSLKVQEKPSFADFKRASITGFLNKASMRIKAYQPKCIISAAVKPNLYKARNTFGQEWDVWLASGYIDWAVPMNYTLDQSIFDQNLQIMKDNLPQQYLNRIIMGIGTYNQNARSAGKKIYQTGKNDFGGISIFSYTVFKDEPSYAKQLINYLK
;
A
#
# COMPACT_ATOMS: atom_id res chain seq x y z
N MET A 1 -17.68 -16.11 -12.76
CA MET A 1 -16.63 -15.28 -12.12
C MET A 1 -16.29 -14.04 -12.95
N MET A 2 -15.97 -14.17 -14.24
CA MET A 2 -15.74 -13.02 -15.14
C MET A 2 -16.92 -12.04 -15.26
N ASP A 3 -18.15 -12.51 -15.24
CA ASP A 3 -19.34 -11.64 -15.33
C ASP A 3 -19.58 -10.80 -14.08
N LYS A 4 -19.25 -11.33 -12.89
CA LYS A 4 -19.30 -10.56 -11.65
C LYS A 4 -18.23 -9.47 -11.67
N MET A 5 -16.99 -9.79 -12.08
CA MET A 5 -15.91 -8.83 -12.23
C MET A 5 -16.24 -7.73 -13.26
N ARG A 6 -16.90 -8.07 -14.38
CA ARG A 6 -17.34 -7.09 -15.39
C ARG A 6 -18.44 -6.16 -14.88
N LYS A 7 -19.40 -6.68 -14.10
CA LYS A 7 -20.44 -5.86 -13.46
C LYS A 7 -19.86 -4.92 -12.43
N ASP A 8 -18.95 -5.43 -11.59
CA ASP A 8 -18.31 -4.66 -10.53
C ASP A 8 -17.38 -3.57 -11.08
N ARG A 9 -16.73 -3.80 -12.24
CA ARG A 9 -15.97 -2.76 -12.96
C ARG A 9 -16.83 -1.57 -13.40
N LYS A 10 -18.08 -1.82 -13.83
CA LYS A 10 -19.02 -0.76 -14.19
C LYS A 10 -19.47 0.07 -13.00
N ILE A 11 -19.47 -0.53 -11.80
CA ILE A 11 -19.92 0.13 -10.57
C ILE A 11 -18.79 0.93 -9.91
N ASN A 12 -17.56 0.43 -9.89
CA ASN A 12 -16.46 1.00 -9.09
C ASN A 12 -15.35 1.69 -9.89
N GLY A 13 -15.33 1.58 -11.21
CA GLY A 13 -14.38 2.33 -12.07
C GLY A 13 -12.90 1.92 -12.00
N GLU A 14 -12.48 1.06 -11.05
CA GLU A 14 -11.07 0.74 -10.80
C GLU A 14 -10.46 -0.33 -11.73
N GLY A 15 -11.23 -0.93 -12.64
CA GLY A 15 -10.70 -1.90 -13.60
C GLY A 15 -10.47 -3.32 -13.03
N PHE A 16 -9.57 -4.08 -13.65
CA PHE A 16 -9.24 -5.45 -13.25
C PHE A 16 -7.95 -5.47 -12.44
N TYR A 17 -7.96 -6.24 -11.36
CA TYR A 17 -6.78 -6.48 -10.54
C TYR A 17 -6.16 -7.83 -10.89
N LEU A 18 -4.84 -7.88 -10.94
CA LEU A 18 -4.09 -9.13 -10.89
C LEU A 18 -4.27 -9.75 -9.51
N ALA A 19 -4.44 -11.07 -9.46
CA ALA A 19 -4.67 -11.77 -8.19
C ALA A 19 -3.34 -12.12 -7.51
N PRO A 20 -2.98 -11.51 -6.37
CA PRO A 20 -1.69 -11.76 -5.70
C PRO A 20 -1.50 -13.21 -5.25
N THR A 21 -2.58 -13.97 -5.09
CA THR A 21 -2.54 -15.41 -4.74
C THR A 21 -2.20 -16.31 -5.93
N HIS A 22 -2.10 -15.77 -7.16
CA HIS A 22 -1.75 -16.55 -8.34
C HIS A 22 -0.23 -16.53 -8.53
N PRO A 23 0.47 -17.69 -8.54
CA PRO A 23 1.94 -17.74 -8.58
C PRO A 23 2.53 -17.13 -9.87
N GLU A 24 1.87 -17.26 -11.01
CA GLU A 24 2.32 -16.63 -12.24
C GLU A 24 2.23 -15.09 -12.20
N VAL A 25 1.31 -14.54 -11.41
CA VAL A 25 1.23 -13.09 -11.20
C VAL A 25 2.44 -12.61 -10.40
N ASP A 26 2.81 -13.31 -9.32
CA ASP A 26 4.03 -13.02 -8.56
C ASP A 26 5.27 -13.08 -9.47
N ALA A 27 5.44 -14.18 -10.21
CA ALA A 27 6.55 -14.36 -11.14
C ALA A 27 6.62 -13.25 -12.21
N HIS A 28 5.49 -12.91 -12.82
CA HIS A 28 5.40 -11.87 -13.84
C HIS A 28 5.82 -10.50 -13.29
N LEU A 29 5.28 -10.09 -12.14
CA LEU A 29 5.62 -8.81 -11.52
C LEU A 29 7.09 -8.77 -11.05
N GLN A 30 7.63 -9.89 -10.54
CA GLN A 30 9.05 -9.99 -10.20
C GLN A 30 9.95 -9.84 -11.44
N ASN A 31 9.53 -10.35 -12.59
CA ASN A 31 10.26 -10.19 -13.85
C ASN A 31 10.25 -8.75 -14.36
N ILE A 32 9.11 -8.04 -14.24
CA ILE A 32 9.03 -6.59 -14.55
C ILE A 32 10.00 -5.81 -13.67
N ILE A 33 10.03 -6.07 -12.37
CA ILE A 33 10.99 -5.43 -11.45
C ILE A 33 12.42 -5.69 -11.88
N THR A 34 12.74 -6.95 -12.25
CA THR A 34 14.07 -7.31 -12.72
C THR A 34 14.46 -6.55 -13.98
N GLU A 35 13.55 -6.46 -14.95
CA GLU A 35 13.76 -5.73 -16.20
C GLU A 35 14.04 -4.24 -15.94
N LEU A 36 13.28 -3.61 -15.07
CA LEU A 36 13.50 -2.22 -14.65
C LEU A 36 14.88 -2.03 -14.03
N LEU A 37 15.28 -2.92 -13.12
CA LEU A 37 16.57 -2.84 -12.42
C LEU A 37 17.78 -3.10 -13.33
N GLN A 38 17.61 -3.90 -14.38
CA GLN A 38 18.65 -4.20 -15.35
C GLN A 38 18.84 -3.09 -16.39
N ASN A 39 17.75 -2.41 -16.77
CA ASN A 39 17.80 -1.43 -17.86
C ASN A 39 17.88 0.02 -17.35
N TYR A 40 17.57 0.28 -16.09
CA TYR A 40 17.52 1.65 -15.55
C TYR A 40 18.26 1.74 -14.22
N ARG A 41 18.93 2.86 -14.02
CA ARG A 41 19.50 3.25 -12.72
C ARG A 41 18.42 4.02 -11.96
N LEU A 42 17.87 3.40 -10.92
CA LEU A 42 16.71 3.93 -10.21
C LEU A 42 17.12 4.46 -8.82
N ASP A 43 16.66 5.64 -8.46
CA ASP A 43 16.77 6.16 -7.09
C ASP A 43 15.75 5.51 -6.15
N GLY A 44 14.59 5.08 -6.68
CA GLY A 44 13.56 4.38 -5.93
C GLY A 44 12.52 3.69 -6.80
N ILE A 45 11.76 2.79 -6.17
CA ILE A 45 10.58 2.13 -6.73
C ILE A 45 9.40 2.37 -5.81
N HIS A 46 8.31 2.86 -6.38
CA HIS A 46 7.05 3.08 -5.66
C HIS A 46 6.01 2.05 -6.08
N PHE A 47 5.50 1.30 -5.12
CA PHE A 47 4.41 0.35 -5.33
C PHE A 47 3.07 1.02 -5.10
N ASP A 48 2.30 1.21 -6.17
CA ASP A 48 0.90 1.61 -6.09
C ASP A 48 -0.02 0.41 -6.33
N TYR A 49 -1.27 0.50 -5.89
CA TYR A 49 -2.24 -0.59 -5.96
C TYR A 49 -1.77 -1.93 -5.36
N ILE A 50 -0.77 -1.90 -4.49
CA ILE A 50 -0.26 -3.09 -3.75
C ILE A 50 -1.26 -3.52 -2.66
N ARG A 51 -2.45 -3.90 -3.09
CA ARG A 51 -3.60 -4.21 -2.23
C ARG A 51 -4.67 -5.00 -2.99
N TYR A 52 -5.57 -5.62 -2.26
CA TYR A 52 -6.87 -5.98 -2.81
C TYR A 52 -7.79 -4.76 -2.88
N HIS A 53 -8.76 -4.77 -3.79
CA HIS A 53 -9.85 -3.80 -3.74
C HIS A 53 -10.65 -3.98 -2.42
N ASN A 54 -10.89 -5.23 -2.06
CA ASN A 54 -11.47 -5.69 -0.80
C ASN A 54 -11.06 -7.16 -0.63
N LEU A 55 -10.82 -7.64 0.59
CA LEU A 55 -10.47 -9.06 0.83
C LEU A 55 -11.56 -10.07 0.46
N GLY A 56 -12.80 -9.61 0.23
CA GLY A 56 -13.84 -10.44 -0.39
C GLY A 56 -13.58 -10.78 -1.87
N TRP A 57 -12.65 -10.06 -2.53
CA TRP A 57 -12.30 -10.21 -3.95
C TRP A 57 -11.03 -11.04 -4.13
N GLY A 58 -10.65 -11.26 -5.40
CA GLY A 58 -9.40 -11.93 -5.73
C GLY A 58 -9.47 -13.45 -5.55
N MET A 59 -10.66 -14.02 -5.50
CA MET A 59 -10.83 -15.47 -5.57
C MET A 59 -10.51 -15.95 -6.99
N ASN A 60 -9.50 -16.80 -7.10
CA ASN A 60 -9.17 -17.49 -8.33
C ASN A 60 -8.95 -18.98 -8.03
N PRO A 61 -9.26 -19.89 -8.99
CA PRO A 61 -9.16 -21.33 -8.75
C PRO A 61 -7.76 -21.79 -8.37
N THR A 62 -6.73 -21.22 -9.00
CA THR A 62 -5.33 -21.55 -8.70
C THR A 62 -4.93 -21.14 -7.30
N GLY A 63 -5.19 -19.88 -6.91
CA GLY A 63 -4.89 -19.42 -5.55
C GLY A 63 -5.65 -20.18 -4.47
N LEU A 64 -6.91 -20.55 -4.74
CA LEU A 64 -7.68 -21.38 -3.83
C LEU A 64 -7.07 -22.79 -3.69
N LYS A 65 -6.64 -23.40 -4.79
CA LYS A 65 -5.93 -24.70 -4.74
C LYS A 65 -4.65 -24.62 -3.92
N PHE A 66 -3.84 -23.56 -4.07
CA PHE A 66 -2.66 -23.35 -3.26
C PHE A 66 -2.99 -23.21 -1.77
N PHE A 67 -4.01 -22.43 -1.43
CA PHE A 67 -4.48 -22.31 -0.06
C PHE A 67 -4.93 -23.63 0.54
N LEU A 68 -5.74 -24.41 -0.18
CA LEU A 68 -6.20 -25.72 0.26
C LEU A 68 -5.03 -26.70 0.46
N ASN A 69 -4.08 -26.74 -0.45
CA ASN A 69 -2.87 -27.55 -0.30
C ASN A 69 -2.06 -27.15 0.92
N TYR A 70 -1.87 -25.84 1.13
CA TYR A 70 -1.17 -25.31 2.30
C TYR A 70 -1.85 -25.70 3.62
N THR A 71 -3.18 -25.65 3.69
CA THR A 71 -3.95 -25.95 4.90
C THR A 71 -4.18 -27.45 5.13
N SER A 72 -4.13 -28.26 4.07
CA SER A 72 -4.31 -29.71 4.15
C SER A 72 -3.05 -30.47 4.59
N GLY A 73 -1.93 -29.76 4.64
CA GLY A 73 -0.61 -30.35 4.85
C GLY A 73 -0.03 -30.90 3.54
N MET A 74 1.23 -30.60 3.26
CA MET A 74 1.96 -31.31 2.22
C MET A 74 2.25 -32.73 2.70
N PRO A 75 2.25 -33.75 1.84
CA PRO A 75 2.70 -35.08 2.22
C PRO A 75 4.08 -35.00 2.88
N GLY A 76 4.21 -35.48 4.11
CA GLY A 76 5.46 -35.46 4.89
C GLY A 76 5.65 -34.29 5.85
N LEU A 77 4.75 -33.31 5.92
CA LEU A 77 4.72 -32.30 6.97
C LEU A 77 3.62 -32.61 8.00
N PRO A 78 3.85 -32.32 9.31
CA PRO A 78 2.79 -32.46 10.29
C PRO A 78 1.59 -31.61 9.89
N SER A 79 0.41 -32.21 9.91
CA SER A 79 -0.83 -31.45 9.66
C SER A 79 -1.02 -30.44 10.80
N LEU A 80 -1.17 -29.17 10.45
CA LEU A 80 -1.53 -28.13 11.41
C LEU A 80 -2.85 -28.47 12.08
N LYS A 81 -2.92 -28.29 13.41
CA LYS A 81 -4.19 -28.42 14.15
C LYS A 81 -5.21 -27.43 13.55
N VAL A 82 -6.48 -27.80 13.56
CA VAL A 82 -7.57 -26.98 12.99
C VAL A 82 -7.54 -25.53 13.49
N GLN A 83 -7.14 -25.32 14.76
CA GLN A 83 -7.01 -24.01 15.40
C GLN A 83 -5.80 -23.18 14.92
N GLU A 84 -4.84 -23.81 14.24
CA GLU A 84 -3.60 -23.17 13.74
C GLU A 84 -3.66 -22.88 12.23
N LYS A 85 -4.75 -23.30 11.56
CA LYS A 85 -4.90 -23.10 10.12
C LYS A 85 -5.25 -21.63 9.83
N PRO A 86 -4.45 -20.92 9.00
CA PRO A 86 -4.77 -19.57 8.61
C PRO A 86 -6.09 -19.52 7.83
N SER A 87 -6.83 -18.44 7.99
CA SER A 87 -7.99 -18.16 7.13
C SER A 87 -7.54 -17.84 5.69
N PHE A 88 -8.47 -17.91 4.74
CA PHE A 88 -8.17 -17.47 3.37
C PHE A 88 -7.84 -15.97 3.29
N ALA A 89 -8.35 -15.16 4.23
CA ALA A 89 -7.97 -13.76 4.35
C ALA A 89 -6.52 -13.59 4.81
N ASP A 90 -6.03 -14.42 5.74
CA ASP A 90 -4.63 -14.46 6.15
C ASP A 90 -3.72 -14.86 4.99
N PHE A 91 -4.10 -15.87 4.24
CA PHE A 91 -3.37 -16.31 3.05
C PHE A 91 -3.27 -15.20 1.99
N LYS A 92 -4.35 -14.44 1.78
CA LYS A 92 -4.35 -13.29 0.87
C LYS A 92 -3.41 -12.19 1.34
N ARG A 93 -3.43 -11.84 2.64
CA ARG A 93 -2.49 -10.87 3.22
C ARG A 93 -1.04 -11.32 3.06
N ALA A 94 -0.78 -12.56 3.44
CA ALA A 94 0.54 -13.17 3.31
C ALA A 94 1.05 -13.18 1.86
N SER A 95 0.17 -13.30 0.87
CA SER A 95 0.55 -13.27 -0.55
C SER A 95 1.09 -11.90 -0.97
N ILE A 96 0.48 -10.79 -0.52
CA ILE A 96 0.99 -9.44 -0.79
C ILE A 96 2.31 -9.21 -0.04
N THR A 97 2.35 -9.55 1.25
CA THR A 97 3.54 -9.39 2.08
C THR A 97 4.71 -10.22 1.55
N GLY A 98 4.45 -11.46 1.11
CA GLY A 98 5.45 -12.32 0.48
C GLY A 98 5.97 -11.80 -0.86
N PHE A 99 5.09 -11.20 -1.69
CA PHE A 99 5.50 -10.52 -2.90
C PHE A 99 6.47 -9.37 -2.59
N LEU A 100 6.13 -8.48 -1.64
CA LEU A 100 6.98 -7.36 -1.26
C LEU A 100 8.31 -7.80 -0.66
N ASN A 101 8.33 -8.85 0.15
CA ASN A 101 9.59 -9.43 0.65
C ASN A 101 10.52 -9.82 -0.50
N LYS A 102 10.03 -10.61 -1.47
CA LYS A 102 10.81 -11.03 -2.64
C LYS A 102 11.26 -9.83 -3.48
N ALA A 103 10.37 -8.87 -3.71
CA ALA A 103 10.67 -7.65 -4.45
C ALA A 103 11.76 -6.83 -3.75
N SER A 104 11.65 -6.62 -2.44
CA SER A 104 12.64 -5.91 -1.64
C SER A 104 14.02 -6.57 -1.71
N MET A 105 14.09 -7.88 -1.48
CA MET A 105 15.33 -8.63 -1.58
C MET A 105 15.98 -8.46 -2.96
N ARG A 106 15.19 -8.55 -4.03
CA ARG A 106 15.66 -8.41 -5.41
C ARG A 106 16.14 -6.98 -5.70
N ILE A 107 15.36 -5.97 -5.33
CA ILE A 107 15.71 -4.56 -5.52
C ILE A 107 17.04 -4.25 -4.81
N LYS A 108 17.16 -4.63 -3.55
CA LYS A 108 18.36 -4.34 -2.76
C LYS A 108 19.59 -5.16 -3.22
N ALA A 109 19.38 -6.33 -3.81
CA ALA A 109 20.48 -7.11 -4.43
C ALA A 109 21.04 -6.44 -5.69
N TYR A 110 20.19 -5.86 -6.54
CA TYR A 110 20.62 -5.18 -7.78
C TYR A 110 21.08 -3.74 -7.51
N GLN A 111 20.34 -3.00 -6.70
CA GLN A 111 20.58 -1.58 -6.43
C GLN A 111 20.38 -1.31 -4.92
N PRO A 112 21.40 -1.52 -4.09
CA PRO A 112 21.30 -1.47 -2.62
C PRO A 112 20.77 -0.11 -2.06
N LYS A 113 20.99 0.98 -2.78
CA LYS A 113 20.57 2.33 -2.39
C LYS A 113 19.16 2.71 -2.90
N CYS A 114 18.55 1.88 -3.75
CA CYS A 114 17.23 2.15 -4.30
C CYS A 114 16.18 2.18 -3.18
N ILE A 115 15.48 3.28 -3.04
CA ILE A 115 14.42 3.47 -2.03
C ILE A 115 13.17 2.72 -2.44
N ILE A 116 12.56 2.00 -1.52
CA ILE A 116 11.32 1.26 -1.75
C ILE A 116 10.20 1.95 -0.99
N SER A 117 9.14 2.35 -1.67
CA SER A 117 7.96 2.96 -1.05
C SER A 117 6.66 2.32 -1.55
N ALA A 118 5.60 2.46 -0.77
CA ALA A 118 4.29 1.93 -1.14
C ALA A 118 3.15 2.88 -0.80
N ALA A 119 2.22 3.05 -1.74
CA ALA A 119 0.94 3.70 -1.50
C ALA A 119 0.04 2.80 -0.64
N VAL A 120 -0.36 3.30 0.52
CA VAL A 120 -1.09 2.51 1.51
C VAL A 120 -2.37 3.21 1.99
N LYS A 121 -3.29 2.46 2.55
CA LYS A 121 -4.48 3.03 3.19
C LYS A 121 -4.10 3.63 4.55
N PRO A 122 -4.60 4.85 4.89
CA PRO A 122 -4.15 5.58 6.06
C PRO A 122 -4.58 4.95 7.40
N ASN A 123 -5.74 4.32 7.45
CA ASN A 123 -6.21 3.64 8.64
C ASN A 123 -5.64 2.22 8.68
N LEU A 124 -4.75 1.94 9.63
CA LEU A 124 -4.05 0.65 9.77
C LEU A 124 -5.01 -0.56 9.84
N TYR A 125 -6.10 -0.43 10.60
CA TYR A 125 -7.07 -1.52 10.75
C TYR A 125 -7.82 -1.81 9.45
N LYS A 126 -8.23 -0.75 8.72
CA LYS A 126 -8.87 -0.91 7.40
C LYS A 126 -7.87 -1.40 6.37
N ALA A 127 -6.63 -0.91 6.39
CA ALA A 127 -5.57 -1.37 5.51
C ALA A 127 -5.41 -2.90 5.61
N ARG A 128 -5.27 -3.42 6.81
CA ARG A 128 -5.12 -4.84 7.09
C ARG A 128 -6.40 -5.65 6.78
N ASN A 129 -7.53 -5.24 7.35
CA ASN A 129 -8.74 -6.08 7.38
C ASN A 129 -9.59 -5.99 6.11
N THR A 130 -9.49 -4.88 5.36
CA THR A 130 -10.26 -4.68 4.13
C THR A 130 -9.41 -4.85 2.88
N PHE A 131 -8.19 -4.30 2.88
CA PHE A 131 -7.37 -4.19 1.69
C PHE A 131 -6.18 -5.17 1.65
N GLY A 132 -5.93 -5.88 2.74
CA GLY A 132 -4.83 -6.84 2.86
C GLY A 132 -3.44 -6.21 2.93
N GLN A 133 -3.36 -4.92 3.28
CA GLN A 133 -2.11 -4.20 3.44
C GLN A 133 -1.64 -4.26 4.89
N GLU A 134 -0.53 -4.92 5.14
CA GLU A 134 0.14 -5.00 6.45
C GLU A 134 1.36 -4.09 6.46
N TRP A 135 1.17 -2.81 6.12
CA TRP A 135 2.28 -1.90 5.88
C TRP A 135 3.08 -1.53 7.14
N ASP A 136 2.50 -1.69 8.32
CA ASP A 136 3.19 -1.70 9.60
C ASP A 136 4.24 -2.81 9.67
N VAL A 137 3.86 -4.02 9.26
CA VAL A 137 4.77 -5.17 9.15
C VAL A 137 5.82 -4.91 8.05
N TRP A 138 5.42 -4.35 6.91
CA TRP A 138 6.35 -4.07 5.82
C TRP A 138 7.44 -3.07 6.21
N LEU A 139 7.08 -2.02 6.98
CA LEU A 139 8.05 -1.09 7.56
C LEU A 139 8.96 -1.77 8.58
N ALA A 140 8.37 -2.55 9.49
CA ALA A 140 9.11 -3.22 10.56
C ALA A 140 10.10 -4.27 10.02
N SER A 141 9.71 -4.98 8.96
CA SER A 141 10.55 -5.99 8.30
C SER A 141 11.55 -5.42 7.28
N GLY A 142 11.50 -4.10 7.02
CA GLY A 142 12.36 -3.47 6.02
C GLY A 142 12.02 -3.81 4.57
N TYR A 143 10.79 -4.29 4.30
CA TYR A 143 10.34 -4.56 2.93
C TYR A 143 10.04 -3.28 2.15
N ILE A 144 9.70 -2.20 2.86
CA ILE A 144 9.62 -0.86 2.32
C ILE A 144 10.42 0.10 3.20
N ASP A 145 11.04 1.10 2.58
CA ASP A 145 11.72 2.18 3.29
C ASP A 145 10.73 3.25 3.75
N TRP A 146 9.71 3.56 2.91
CA TRP A 146 8.67 4.54 3.21
C TRP A 146 7.27 4.00 2.96
N ALA A 147 6.35 4.25 3.88
CA ALA A 147 4.91 4.14 3.66
C ALA A 147 4.34 5.50 3.24
N VAL A 148 3.47 5.49 2.21
CA VAL A 148 2.81 6.70 1.71
C VAL A 148 1.29 6.55 1.90
N PRO A 149 0.75 6.86 3.10
CA PRO A 149 -0.68 6.75 3.38
C PRO A 149 -1.48 7.74 2.55
N MET A 150 -2.39 7.26 1.70
CA MET A 150 -3.28 8.07 0.86
C MET A 150 -4.39 8.71 1.71
N ASN A 151 -4.06 9.67 2.58
CA ASN A 151 -5.00 10.32 3.50
C ASN A 151 -5.74 11.49 2.82
N TYR A 152 -6.45 11.18 1.71
CA TYR A 152 -7.10 12.14 0.82
C TYR A 152 -8.51 12.56 1.27
N THR A 153 -8.86 12.30 2.53
CA THR A 153 -10.16 12.70 3.08
C THR A 153 -10.33 14.22 3.08
N LEU A 154 -11.55 14.69 2.80
CA LEU A 154 -11.92 16.11 2.94
C LEU A 154 -12.10 16.50 4.40
N ASP A 155 -12.58 15.58 5.23
CA ASP A 155 -12.86 15.77 6.63
C ASP A 155 -11.59 15.86 7.46
N GLN A 156 -11.40 17.00 8.15
CA GLN A 156 -10.23 17.24 9.00
C GLN A 156 -10.20 16.28 10.18
N SER A 157 -11.37 15.95 10.78
CA SER A 157 -11.41 15.07 11.95
C SER A 157 -11.01 13.65 11.59
N ILE A 158 -11.44 13.15 10.42
CA ILE A 158 -11.01 11.84 9.90
C ILE A 158 -9.51 11.86 9.57
N PHE A 159 -9.01 12.97 9.04
CA PHE A 159 -7.57 13.13 8.78
C PHE A 159 -6.78 13.00 10.08
N ASP A 160 -7.14 13.77 11.10
CA ASP A 160 -6.48 13.78 12.40
C ASP A 160 -6.61 12.43 13.13
N GLN A 161 -7.78 11.78 13.03
CA GLN A 161 -7.98 10.41 13.55
C GLN A 161 -7.02 9.40 12.91
N ASN A 162 -6.79 9.48 11.60
CA ASN A 162 -5.84 8.61 10.93
C ASN A 162 -4.40 8.85 11.40
N LEU A 163 -4.00 10.13 11.63
CA LEU A 163 -2.70 10.45 12.23
C LEU A 163 -2.57 9.82 13.62
N GLN A 164 -3.60 9.96 14.45
CA GLN A 164 -3.60 9.42 15.80
C GLN A 164 -3.49 7.89 15.81
N ILE A 165 -4.26 7.20 14.95
CA ILE A 165 -4.18 5.74 14.81
C ILE A 165 -2.74 5.30 14.47
N MET A 166 -2.04 6.01 13.59
CA MET A 166 -0.65 5.68 13.25
C MET A 166 0.28 5.89 14.45
N LYS A 167 0.13 7.00 15.18
CA LYS A 167 0.94 7.30 16.38
C LYS A 167 0.72 6.30 17.51
N ASP A 168 -0.51 5.86 17.72
CA ASP A 168 -0.85 4.93 18.81
C ASP A 168 -0.39 3.49 18.53
N ASN A 169 -0.24 3.13 17.25
CA ASN A 169 0.00 1.74 16.85
C ASN A 169 1.39 1.51 16.22
N LEU A 170 2.15 2.55 15.95
CA LEU A 170 3.49 2.43 15.38
C LEU A 170 4.55 2.96 16.36
N PRO A 171 5.70 2.28 16.48
CA PRO A 171 6.85 2.83 17.19
C PRO A 171 7.24 4.19 16.62
N GLN A 172 7.61 5.14 17.51
CA GLN A 172 7.99 6.50 17.16
C GLN A 172 9.05 6.57 16.06
N GLN A 173 9.99 5.63 16.06
CA GLN A 173 11.06 5.53 15.06
C GLN A 173 10.57 5.24 13.63
N TYR A 174 9.30 4.83 13.44
CA TYR A 174 8.73 4.62 12.11
C TYR A 174 7.97 5.83 11.59
N LEU A 175 7.62 6.81 12.43
CA LEU A 175 6.86 7.99 11.99
C LEU A 175 7.65 8.80 10.95
N ASN A 176 8.96 8.91 11.08
CA ASN A 176 9.84 9.58 10.11
C ASN A 176 9.97 8.83 8.76
N ARG A 177 9.44 7.61 8.68
CA ARG A 177 9.36 6.82 7.44
C ARG A 177 7.96 6.84 6.81
N ILE A 178 7.07 7.66 7.34
CA ILE A 178 5.72 7.86 6.80
C ILE A 178 5.69 9.19 6.06
N ILE A 179 5.44 9.12 4.76
CA ILE A 179 5.28 10.29 3.88
C ILE A 179 3.79 10.49 3.63
N MET A 180 3.18 11.42 4.35
CA MET A 180 1.73 11.59 4.37
C MET A 180 1.18 12.06 3.03
N GLY A 181 0.33 11.26 2.41
CA GLY A 181 -0.38 11.62 1.18
C GLY A 181 -1.53 12.59 1.46
N ILE A 182 -1.51 13.73 0.79
CA ILE A 182 -2.52 14.78 0.92
C ILE A 182 -3.14 15.06 -0.46
N GLY A 183 -4.47 14.90 -0.55
CA GLY A 183 -5.21 15.23 -1.77
C GLY A 183 -5.34 16.74 -1.94
N THR A 184 -5.00 17.25 -3.13
CA THR A 184 -5.20 18.66 -3.50
C THR A 184 -6.29 18.84 -4.55
N TYR A 185 -6.60 17.79 -5.28
CA TYR A 185 -7.60 17.80 -6.37
C TYR A 185 -9.05 17.96 -5.88
N ASN A 186 -9.30 17.75 -4.60
CA ASN A 186 -10.65 17.70 -4.02
C ASN A 186 -10.87 18.71 -2.89
N GLN A 187 -9.92 19.61 -2.62
CA GLN A 187 -10.00 20.61 -1.55
C GLN A 187 -9.21 21.87 -1.88
N ASN A 188 -9.53 23.00 -1.24
CA ASN A 188 -8.81 24.24 -1.41
C ASN A 188 -7.44 24.22 -0.68
N ALA A 189 -6.56 25.19 -1.04
CA ALA A 189 -5.21 25.29 -0.49
C ALA A 189 -5.18 25.48 1.04
N ARG A 190 -6.17 26.18 1.62
CA ARG A 190 -6.27 26.37 3.08
C ARG A 190 -6.49 25.05 3.80
N SER A 191 -7.41 24.22 3.30
CA SER A 191 -7.71 22.90 3.88
C SER A 191 -6.54 21.94 3.74
N ALA A 192 -5.90 21.90 2.57
CA ALA A 192 -4.68 21.12 2.34
C ALA A 192 -3.53 21.60 3.25
N GLY A 193 -3.35 22.93 3.36
CA GLY A 193 -2.32 23.53 4.21
C GLY A 193 -2.46 23.19 5.69
N LYS A 194 -3.70 23.18 6.22
CA LYS A 194 -3.95 22.72 7.60
C LYS A 194 -3.49 21.28 7.82
N LYS A 195 -3.74 20.39 6.87
CA LYS A 195 -3.32 18.98 6.94
C LYS A 195 -1.80 18.83 6.85
N ILE A 196 -1.14 19.62 6.01
CA ILE A 196 0.32 19.70 5.94
C ILE A 196 0.89 20.11 7.29
N TYR A 197 0.38 21.19 7.87
CA TYR A 197 0.81 21.69 9.16
C TYR A 197 0.62 20.65 10.28
N GLN A 198 -0.53 19.98 10.32
CA GLN A 198 -0.78 18.90 11.29
C GLN A 198 0.17 17.72 11.09
N THR A 199 0.50 17.37 9.85
CA THR A 199 1.47 16.32 9.55
C THR A 199 2.85 16.67 10.13
N GLY A 200 3.34 17.89 9.90
CA GLY A 200 4.63 18.35 10.43
C GLY A 200 4.66 18.37 11.95
N LYS A 201 3.59 18.82 12.61
CA LYS A 201 3.49 18.82 14.08
C LYS A 201 3.52 17.44 14.74
N ASN A 202 3.28 16.39 14.00
CA ASN A 202 3.20 15.03 14.51
C ASN A 202 4.43 14.17 14.13
N ASP A 203 5.54 14.80 13.75
CA ASP A 203 6.84 14.16 13.48
C ASP A 203 6.82 13.11 12.36
N PHE A 204 5.87 13.21 11.43
CA PHE A 204 5.89 12.41 10.21
C PHE A 204 7.01 12.84 9.28
N GLY A 205 7.60 11.90 8.54
CA GLY A 205 8.80 12.10 7.74
C GLY A 205 8.66 13.06 6.56
N GLY A 206 7.41 13.35 6.13
CA GLY A 206 7.17 14.28 5.04
C GLY A 206 5.76 14.20 4.49
N ILE A 207 5.56 14.86 3.34
CA ILE A 207 4.29 14.90 2.62
C ILE A 207 4.46 14.48 1.17
N SER A 208 3.43 13.88 0.61
CA SER A 208 3.24 13.61 -0.82
C SER A 208 1.93 14.23 -1.27
N ILE A 209 1.97 15.07 -2.29
CA ILE A 209 0.79 15.79 -2.79
C ILE A 209 0.21 15.07 -4.01
N PHE A 210 -1.06 14.78 -3.98
CA PHE A 210 -1.81 14.20 -5.09
C PHE A 210 -3.04 15.08 -5.40
N SER A 211 -3.09 15.72 -6.59
CA SER A 211 -2.17 15.55 -7.70
C SER A 211 -1.52 16.87 -8.10
N TYR A 212 -0.44 16.78 -8.87
CA TYR A 212 0.24 17.95 -9.44
C TYR A 212 -0.65 18.78 -10.36
N THR A 213 -1.67 18.19 -10.94
CA THR A 213 -2.58 18.82 -11.91
C THR A 213 -3.18 20.13 -11.39
N VAL A 214 -3.53 20.20 -10.10
CA VAL A 214 -4.10 21.42 -9.49
C VAL A 214 -3.17 22.62 -9.62
N PHE A 215 -1.85 22.44 -9.56
CA PHE A 215 -0.89 23.52 -9.67
C PHE A 215 -0.75 24.04 -11.10
N LYS A 216 -1.05 23.19 -12.10
CA LYS A 216 -1.11 23.58 -13.50
C LYS A 216 -2.40 24.35 -13.80
N ASP A 217 -3.52 23.85 -13.29
CA ASP A 217 -4.86 24.39 -13.59
C ASP A 217 -5.15 25.66 -12.77
N GLU A 218 -4.59 25.76 -11.55
CA GLU A 218 -4.74 26.89 -10.64
C GLU A 218 -3.38 27.31 -10.04
N PRO A 219 -2.58 28.12 -10.75
CA PRO A 219 -1.24 28.55 -10.28
C PRO A 219 -1.24 29.29 -8.93
N SER A 220 -2.37 29.93 -8.56
CA SER A 220 -2.54 30.60 -7.28
C SER A 220 -2.57 29.61 -6.11
N TYR A 221 -2.98 28.38 -6.34
CA TYR A 221 -3.04 27.31 -5.33
C TYR A 221 -1.67 27.03 -4.71
N ALA A 222 -0.63 26.93 -5.54
CA ALA A 222 0.74 26.71 -5.07
C ALA A 222 1.21 27.86 -4.17
N LYS A 223 0.95 29.13 -4.58
CA LYS A 223 1.31 30.32 -3.79
C LYS A 223 0.62 30.32 -2.42
N GLN A 224 -0.65 29.97 -2.38
CA GLN A 224 -1.40 29.87 -1.13
C GLN A 224 -0.86 28.74 -0.23
N LEU A 225 -0.52 27.59 -0.82
CA LEU A 225 -0.05 26.41 -0.08
C LEU A 225 1.32 26.66 0.57
N ILE A 226 2.24 27.37 -0.09
CA ILE A 226 3.58 27.70 0.43
C ILE A 226 3.50 28.41 1.79
N ASN A 227 2.47 29.20 2.05
CA ASN A 227 2.30 29.88 3.33
C ASN A 227 2.14 28.92 4.51
N TYR A 228 1.80 27.66 4.28
CA TYR A 228 1.62 26.61 5.28
C TYR A 228 2.81 25.64 5.39
N LEU A 229 3.83 25.81 4.54
CA LEU A 229 5.06 25.00 4.57
C LEU A 229 6.16 25.62 5.44
N LYS A 230 5.91 26.80 5.97
CA LYS A 230 6.79 27.53 6.90
C LYS A 230 6.34 27.27 8.33
#